data_b7e7ef306a997588a061ea659e983b5b
#
_entry.id   b7e7ef306a997588a061ea659e983b5b
#
_cell.length_a   1.000
_cell.length_b   1.000
_cell.length_c   1.000
_cell.angle_alpha   90.00
_cell.angle_beta   90.00
_cell.angle_gamma   90.00
#
_symmetry.space_group_name_H-M   'P 1'
#
loop_
_entity.id
_entity.type
_entity.pdbx_description
1 polymer ?
#
loop_
_entity_poly.entity_id
_entity_poly.type
_entity_poly.pdbx_seq_one_letter_code
_entity_poly.pdbx_strand_id
1 'polypeptide(L)'
;PLYLKLLLDKVFADMADSCILFFDDLLVATNGSLEDHLATVDKVLKKIIAAGLKLRPNKVYLAKKQIQFLGMIFDKERLSIPDAKMEAFQKLPSPKTPKQAKSLICALSYYRNFVPKFAELSKNIMDLSTLHNKQFNWTIEHEQQLRTLIKAVCDNSKLYLPDPNKRFYIQTDSSMNCGAGRVY
;
A
#
# COMPACT_ATOMS: atom_id res chain seq x y z
N PRO A 1 -18.11 -2.90 -9.96
CA PRO A 1 -17.23 -2.50 -8.85
C PRO A 1 -17.64 -1.18 -8.19
N LEU A 2 -17.89 -0.11 -8.99
CA LEU A 2 -18.23 1.21 -8.46
C LEU A 2 -19.53 1.23 -7.63
N TYR A 3 -20.57 0.56 -8.12
CA TYR A 3 -21.86 0.48 -7.41
C TYR A 3 -21.72 -0.19 -6.03
N LEU A 4 -20.96 -1.28 -5.95
CA LEU A 4 -20.70 -1.97 -4.68
C LEU A 4 -19.94 -1.05 -3.71
N LYS A 5 -18.94 -0.32 -4.22
CA LYS A 5 -18.19 0.64 -3.40
C LYS A 5 -19.11 1.70 -2.82
N LEU A 6 -19.96 2.33 -3.65
CA LEU A 6 -20.92 3.35 -3.21
C LEU A 6 -21.91 2.81 -2.17
N LEU A 7 -22.37 1.58 -2.35
CA LEU A 7 -23.23 0.91 -1.37
C LEU A 7 -22.50 0.72 -0.03
N LEU A 8 -21.29 0.17 -0.06
CA LEU A 8 -20.49 -0.07 1.14
C LEU A 8 -20.14 1.24 1.85
N ASP A 9 -19.74 2.29 1.12
CA ASP A 9 -19.47 3.62 1.68
C ASP A 9 -20.70 4.15 2.43
N LYS A 10 -21.91 3.94 1.89
CA LYS A 10 -23.17 4.34 2.56
C LYS A 10 -23.50 3.48 3.78
N VAL A 11 -23.32 2.17 3.68
CA VAL A 11 -23.63 1.21 4.75
C VAL A 11 -22.74 1.42 5.97
N PHE A 12 -21.47 1.77 5.74
CA PHE A 12 -20.46 1.92 6.80
C PHE A 12 -20.07 3.38 7.11
N ALA A 13 -20.83 4.35 6.60
CA ALA A 13 -20.54 5.77 6.79
C ALA A 13 -20.39 6.18 8.28
N ASP A 14 -21.17 5.56 9.17
CA ASP A 14 -21.15 5.79 10.63
C ASP A 14 -20.07 4.97 11.36
N MET A 15 -19.28 4.18 10.64
CA MET A 15 -18.22 3.32 11.20
C MET A 15 -16.85 3.61 10.56
N ALA A 16 -16.66 4.81 10.01
CA ALA A 16 -15.43 5.19 9.32
C ALA A 16 -14.18 5.11 10.21
N ASP A 17 -14.33 5.31 11.52
CA ASP A 17 -13.21 5.21 12.48
C ASP A 17 -12.76 3.78 12.75
N SER A 18 -13.59 2.78 12.42
CA SER A 18 -13.32 1.37 12.71
C SER A 18 -13.27 0.51 11.45
N CYS A 19 -13.71 1.03 10.31
CA CYS A 19 -13.85 0.30 9.06
C CYS A 19 -13.09 0.98 7.92
N ILE A 20 -12.18 0.26 7.29
CA ILE A 20 -11.48 0.70 6.08
C ILE A 20 -12.03 -0.11 4.91
N LEU A 21 -12.57 0.59 3.93
CA LEU A 21 -13.16 0.01 2.74
C LEU A 21 -12.28 0.26 1.51
N PHE A 22 -11.98 -0.81 0.79
CA PHE A 22 -11.31 -0.71 -0.50
C PHE A 22 -11.96 -1.65 -1.50
N PHE A 23 -12.79 -1.10 -2.37
CA PHE A 23 -13.66 -1.84 -3.31
C PHE A 23 -14.51 -2.89 -2.60
N ASP A 24 -14.15 -4.17 -2.70
CA ASP A 24 -14.80 -5.33 -2.10
C ASP A 24 -14.11 -5.85 -0.83
N ASP A 25 -12.95 -5.30 -0.49
CA ASP A 25 -12.22 -5.63 0.73
C ASP A 25 -12.64 -4.71 1.89
N LEU A 26 -12.94 -5.30 3.04
CA LEU A 26 -13.29 -4.60 4.27
C LEU A 26 -12.31 -5.00 5.38
N LEU A 27 -11.64 -4.03 5.97
CA LEU A 27 -10.81 -4.18 7.16
C LEU A 27 -11.51 -3.53 8.35
N VAL A 28 -11.67 -4.28 9.44
CA VAL A 28 -12.16 -3.79 10.72
C VAL A 28 -10.99 -3.69 11.69
N ALA A 29 -10.68 -2.50 12.17
CA ALA A 29 -9.63 -2.23 13.12
C ALA A 29 -10.18 -1.51 14.35
N THR A 30 -9.78 -1.92 15.54
CA THR A 30 -10.24 -1.32 16.80
C THR A 30 -9.07 -1.15 17.76
N ASN A 31 -9.13 -0.11 18.56
CA ASN A 31 -8.24 0.10 19.70
C ASN A 31 -9.02 -0.27 20.97
N GLY A 32 -8.60 -1.31 21.68
CA GLY A 32 -9.31 -1.72 22.91
C GLY A 32 -9.15 -3.21 23.19
N SER A 33 -10.09 -3.75 23.95
CA SER A 33 -10.15 -5.14 24.31
C SER A 33 -10.61 -6.04 23.15
N LEU A 34 -10.45 -7.35 23.30
CA LEU A 34 -11.01 -8.32 22.35
C LEU A 34 -12.54 -8.25 22.32
N GLU A 35 -13.17 -8.01 23.47
CA GLU A 35 -14.61 -7.86 23.61
C GLU A 35 -15.13 -6.68 22.80
N ASP A 36 -14.45 -5.52 22.86
CA ASP A 36 -14.79 -4.33 22.07
C ASP A 36 -14.65 -4.61 20.58
N HIS A 37 -13.58 -5.33 20.19
CA HIS A 37 -13.38 -5.75 18.81
C HIS A 37 -14.52 -6.63 18.32
N LEU A 38 -14.88 -7.66 19.07
CA LEU A 38 -15.97 -8.58 18.73
C LEU A 38 -17.33 -7.88 18.66
N ALA A 39 -17.59 -6.94 19.57
CA ALA A 39 -18.79 -6.10 19.50
C ALA A 39 -18.85 -5.24 18.23
N THR A 40 -17.71 -4.71 17.79
CA THR A 40 -17.62 -3.94 16.54
C THR A 40 -17.82 -4.87 15.32
N VAL A 41 -17.21 -6.05 15.33
CA VAL A 41 -17.39 -7.06 14.27
C VAL A 41 -18.85 -7.49 14.17
N ASP A 42 -19.54 -7.71 15.29
CA ASP A 42 -20.98 -8.05 15.31
C ASP A 42 -21.83 -6.96 14.65
N LYS A 43 -21.56 -5.67 14.95
CA LYS A 43 -22.21 -4.54 14.27
C LYS A 43 -21.98 -4.56 12.76
N VAL A 44 -20.73 -4.81 12.33
CA VAL A 44 -20.37 -4.93 10.91
C VAL A 44 -21.15 -6.06 10.24
N LEU A 45 -21.19 -7.25 10.85
CA LEU A 45 -21.91 -8.39 10.31
C LEU A 45 -23.41 -8.13 10.18
N LYS A 46 -24.02 -7.48 11.19
CA LYS A 46 -25.45 -7.07 11.14
C LYS A 46 -25.72 -6.11 9.98
N LYS A 47 -24.83 -5.15 9.73
CA LYS A 47 -24.97 -4.22 8.61
C LYS A 47 -24.83 -4.93 7.25
N ILE A 48 -23.89 -5.87 7.11
CA ILE A 48 -23.72 -6.70 5.92
C ILE A 48 -25.00 -7.47 5.62
N ILE A 49 -25.58 -8.13 6.64
CA ILE A 49 -26.82 -8.89 6.51
C ILE A 49 -27.99 -7.96 6.11
N ALA A 50 -28.14 -6.83 6.80
CA ALA A 50 -29.19 -5.86 6.51
C ALA A 50 -29.10 -5.26 5.09
N ALA A 51 -27.89 -5.13 4.55
CA ALA A 51 -27.64 -4.70 3.19
C ALA A 51 -27.84 -5.81 2.13
N GLY A 52 -28.22 -7.04 2.54
CA GLY A 52 -28.38 -8.18 1.64
C GLY A 52 -27.06 -8.72 1.05
N LEU A 53 -25.93 -8.36 1.63
CA LEU A 53 -24.61 -8.78 1.17
C LEU A 53 -24.23 -10.15 1.77
N LYS A 54 -23.36 -10.87 1.06
CA LYS A 54 -22.89 -12.19 1.49
C LYS A 54 -21.37 -12.18 1.62
N LEU A 55 -20.87 -12.76 2.70
CA LEU A 55 -19.46 -13.02 2.91
C LEU A 55 -19.07 -14.43 2.44
N ARG A 56 -17.82 -14.57 1.99
CA ARG A 56 -17.21 -15.87 1.74
C ARG A 56 -16.47 -16.32 2.99
N PRO A 57 -16.91 -17.37 3.72
CA PRO A 57 -16.31 -17.75 5.00
C PRO A 57 -14.81 -18.03 4.92
N ASN A 58 -14.34 -18.63 3.84
CA ASN A 58 -12.92 -18.93 3.61
C ASN A 58 -12.03 -17.69 3.31
N LYS A 59 -12.64 -16.52 3.20
CA LYS A 59 -11.95 -15.23 3.02
C LYS A 59 -12.14 -14.29 4.23
N VAL A 60 -12.72 -14.78 5.30
CA VAL A 60 -12.95 -14.02 6.53
C VAL A 60 -11.86 -14.37 7.53
N TYR A 61 -11.15 -13.37 8.00
CA TYR A 61 -10.11 -13.49 9.04
C TYR A 61 -10.56 -12.69 10.25
N LEU A 62 -10.83 -13.38 11.37
CA LEU A 62 -11.34 -12.74 12.58
C LEU A 62 -10.26 -12.65 13.65
N ALA A 63 -10.28 -11.57 14.44
CA ALA A 63 -9.47 -11.34 15.63
C ALA A 63 -7.96 -11.63 15.44
N LYS A 64 -7.41 -11.24 14.29
CA LYS A 64 -5.99 -11.38 13.99
C LYS A 64 -5.21 -10.20 14.55
N LYS A 65 -4.08 -10.45 15.21
CA LYS A 65 -3.14 -9.40 15.64
C LYS A 65 -2.36 -8.79 14.47
N GLN A 66 -2.29 -9.53 13.38
CA GLN A 66 -1.61 -9.14 12.14
C GLN A 66 -2.45 -9.62 10.96
N ILE A 67 -2.64 -8.78 9.96
CA ILE A 67 -3.44 -9.09 8.78
C ILE A 67 -2.76 -8.57 7.51
N GLN A 68 -2.87 -9.36 6.44
CA GLN A 68 -2.49 -8.87 5.12
C GLN A 68 -3.70 -8.19 4.46
N PHE A 69 -3.54 -6.92 4.13
CA PHE A 69 -4.55 -6.11 3.47
C PHE A 69 -3.90 -5.24 2.38
N LEU A 70 -4.49 -5.19 1.21
CA LEU A 70 -3.96 -4.44 0.06
C LEU A 70 -2.49 -4.73 -0.26
N GLY A 71 -2.07 -5.98 -0.16
CA GLY A 71 -0.69 -6.38 -0.47
C GLY A 71 0.37 -5.98 0.55
N MET A 72 -0.03 -5.46 1.70
CA MET A 72 0.81 -5.10 2.83
C MET A 72 0.36 -5.83 4.09
N ILE A 73 1.26 -5.99 5.04
CA ILE A 73 0.97 -6.59 6.35
C ILE A 73 0.83 -5.45 7.36
N PHE A 74 -0.30 -5.41 8.02
CA PHE A 74 -0.62 -4.50 9.12
C PHE A 74 -0.52 -5.23 10.44
N ASP A 75 0.21 -4.69 11.38
CA ASP A 75 0.14 -5.02 12.80
C ASP A 75 -0.21 -3.76 13.61
N LYS A 76 -0.19 -3.85 14.95
CA LYS A 76 -0.57 -2.74 15.82
C LYS A 76 0.28 -1.47 15.60
N GLU A 77 1.54 -1.62 15.22
CA GLU A 77 2.52 -0.53 15.22
C GLU A 77 3.15 -0.30 13.83
N ARG A 78 3.01 -1.28 12.94
CA ARG A 78 3.82 -1.32 11.71
C ARG A 78 3.01 -1.70 10.50
N LEU A 79 3.47 -1.16 9.40
CA LEU A 79 3.13 -1.56 8.06
C LEU A 79 4.36 -2.23 7.45
N SER A 80 4.23 -3.44 6.91
CA SER A 80 5.36 -4.17 6.34
C SER A 80 5.03 -4.82 4.99
N ILE A 81 6.10 -5.08 4.24
CA ILE A 81 6.02 -5.77 2.95
C ILE A 81 6.06 -7.28 3.21
N PRO A 82 5.16 -8.08 2.63
CA PRO A 82 5.20 -9.55 2.76
C PRO A 82 6.50 -10.14 2.20
N ASP A 83 7.09 -11.12 2.91
CA ASP A 83 8.35 -11.78 2.51
C ASP A 83 8.28 -12.36 1.10
N ALA A 84 7.17 -12.99 0.75
CA ALA A 84 6.94 -13.52 -0.59
C ALA A 84 7.02 -12.44 -1.71
N LYS A 85 6.66 -11.19 -1.39
CA LYS A 85 6.81 -10.06 -2.32
C LYS A 85 8.26 -9.61 -2.43
N MET A 86 8.99 -9.56 -1.32
CA MET A 86 10.42 -9.24 -1.32
C MET A 86 11.22 -10.27 -2.11
N GLU A 87 10.96 -11.55 -1.90
CA GLU A 87 11.56 -12.63 -2.70
C GLU A 87 11.22 -12.51 -4.19
N ALA A 88 9.96 -12.20 -4.52
CA ALA A 88 9.56 -11.99 -5.90
C ALA A 88 10.31 -10.82 -6.55
N PHE A 89 10.53 -9.71 -5.83
CA PHE A 89 11.31 -8.58 -6.34
C PHE A 89 12.78 -8.95 -6.57
N GLN A 90 13.40 -9.70 -5.68
CA GLN A 90 14.79 -10.14 -5.85
C GLN A 90 14.98 -11.00 -7.09
N LYS A 91 13.97 -11.79 -7.47
CA LYS A 91 13.97 -12.68 -8.64
C LYS A 91 13.54 -12.00 -9.94
N LEU A 92 13.21 -10.69 -9.91
CA LEU A 92 12.77 -9.98 -11.12
C LEU A 92 13.88 -9.96 -12.18
N PRO A 93 13.58 -10.35 -13.44
CA PRO A 93 14.51 -10.25 -14.54
C PRO A 93 14.67 -8.80 -15.01
N SER A 94 15.80 -8.51 -15.63
CA SER A 94 16.04 -7.23 -16.28
C SER A 94 15.03 -6.99 -17.41
N PRO A 95 14.46 -5.79 -17.53
CA PRO A 95 13.52 -5.48 -18.61
C PRO A 95 14.22 -5.45 -19.96
N LYS A 96 13.53 -5.91 -20.98
CA LYS A 96 13.99 -5.94 -22.37
C LYS A 96 13.28 -4.91 -23.27
N THR A 97 12.28 -4.23 -22.73
CA THR A 97 11.49 -3.22 -23.46
C THR A 97 11.09 -2.07 -22.54
N PRO A 98 10.80 -0.86 -23.08
CA PRO A 98 10.29 0.26 -22.30
C PRO A 98 9.03 -0.10 -21.50
N LYS A 99 8.13 -0.89 -22.09
CA LYS A 99 6.91 -1.36 -21.44
C LYS A 99 7.21 -2.22 -20.21
N GLN A 100 8.21 -3.10 -20.29
CA GLN A 100 8.64 -3.91 -19.15
C GLN A 100 9.30 -3.03 -18.07
N ALA A 101 10.13 -2.08 -18.46
CA ALA A 101 10.72 -1.12 -17.52
C ALA A 101 9.65 -0.29 -16.79
N LYS A 102 8.63 0.18 -17.53
CA LYS A 102 7.49 0.88 -16.94
C LYS A 102 6.71 0.00 -15.97
N SER A 103 6.40 -1.22 -16.36
CA SER A 103 5.68 -2.19 -15.49
C SER A 103 6.45 -2.47 -14.21
N LEU A 104 7.77 -2.64 -14.31
CA LEU A 104 8.68 -2.87 -13.19
C LEU A 104 8.67 -1.68 -12.21
N ILE A 105 8.86 -0.46 -12.71
CA ILE A 105 8.86 0.75 -11.87
C ILE A 105 7.48 0.98 -11.25
N CYS A 106 6.39 0.77 -11.98
CA CYS A 106 5.04 0.87 -11.43
C CYS A 106 4.82 -0.12 -10.28
N ALA A 107 5.31 -1.36 -10.41
CA ALA A 107 5.21 -2.36 -9.34
C ALA A 107 6.03 -1.96 -8.09
N LEU A 108 7.26 -1.45 -8.27
CA LEU A 108 8.10 -1.00 -7.18
C LEU A 108 7.58 0.30 -6.55
N SER A 109 6.96 1.19 -7.34
CA SER A 109 6.44 2.48 -6.86
C SER A 109 5.28 2.32 -5.87
N TYR A 110 4.62 1.18 -5.86
CA TYR A 110 3.62 0.85 -4.84
C TYR A 110 4.24 0.86 -3.42
N TYR A 111 5.51 0.52 -3.33
CA TYR A 111 6.29 0.48 -2.08
C TYR A 111 7.21 1.70 -1.90
N ARG A 112 6.99 2.77 -2.66
CA ARG A 112 7.84 3.98 -2.65
C ARG A 112 7.99 4.62 -1.27
N ASN A 113 6.98 4.51 -0.42
CA ASN A 113 7.02 5.07 0.94
C ASN A 113 8.02 4.36 1.86
N PHE A 114 8.40 3.13 1.52
CA PHE A 114 9.43 2.37 2.23
C PHE A 114 10.85 2.76 1.80
N VAL A 115 11.02 3.48 0.68
CA VAL A 115 12.33 3.77 0.10
C VAL A 115 12.63 5.25 0.18
N PRO A 116 13.59 5.67 1.02
CA PRO A 116 14.08 7.04 0.98
C PRO A 116 14.58 7.39 -0.43
N LYS A 117 14.22 8.58 -0.91
CA LYS A 117 14.65 9.10 -2.22
C LYS A 117 14.29 8.19 -3.41
N PHE A 118 13.14 7.51 -3.35
CA PHE A 118 12.67 6.60 -4.41
C PHE A 118 12.75 7.25 -5.81
N ALA A 119 12.37 8.52 -5.93
CA ALA A 119 12.37 9.23 -7.21
C ALA A 119 13.78 9.35 -7.82
N GLU A 120 14.79 9.64 -6.99
CA GLU A 120 16.20 9.71 -7.43
C GLU A 120 16.69 8.33 -7.85
N LEU A 121 16.43 7.30 -7.03
CA LEU A 121 16.85 5.93 -7.30
C LEU A 121 16.16 5.30 -8.51
N SER A 122 14.98 5.75 -8.89
CA SER A 122 14.23 5.20 -10.02
C SER A 122 14.34 6.00 -11.33
N LYS A 123 14.96 7.19 -11.29
CA LYS A 123 14.95 8.17 -12.38
C LYS A 123 15.36 7.59 -13.73
N ASN A 124 16.59 7.04 -13.84
CA ASN A 124 17.11 6.57 -15.12
C ASN A 124 16.28 5.44 -15.71
N ILE A 125 15.75 4.54 -14.85
CA ILE A 125 14.86 3.45 -15.30
C ILE A 125 13.50 4.02 -15.75
N MET A 126 13.02 5.06 -15.08
CA MET A 126 11.80 5.76 -15.48
C MET A 126 11.98 6.44 -16.84
N ASP A 127 13.10 7.10 -17.05
CA ASP A 127 13.44 7.76 -18.32
C ASP A 127 13.46 6.73 -19.48
N LEU A 128 14.06 5.57 -19.28
CA LEU A 128 14.03 4.46 -20.25
C LEU A 128 12.61 3.96 -20.55
N SER A 129 11.70 4.06 -19.59
CA SER A 129 10.31 3.60 -19.74
C SER A 129 9.48 4.46 -20.70
N THR A 130 9.95 5.67 -21.00
CA THR A 130 9.29 6.62 -21.92
C THR A 130 9.81 6.56 -23.35
N LEU A 131 10.91 5.85 -23.60
CA LEU A 131 11.54 5.73 -24.91
C LEU A 131 10.75 4.85 -25.88
N HIS A 132 11.02 5.03 -27.19
CA HIS A 132 10.59 4.07 -28.20
C HIS A 132 11.40 2.78 -28.13
N ASN A 133 10.79 1.65 -28.50
CA ASN A 133 11.44 0.33 -28.46
C ASN A 133 12.81 0.28 -29.14
N LYS A 134 12.98 0.99 -30.26
CA LYS A 134 14.25 1.03 -31.01
C LYS A 134 15.38 1.76 -30.28
N GLN A 135 15.05 2.60 -29.31
CA GLN A 135 16.00 3.40 -28.52
C GLN A 135 16.27 2.77 -27.14
N PHE A 136 15.55 1.71 -26.81
CA PHE A 136 15.69 1.06 -25.50
C PHE A 136 17.02 0.31 -25.42
N ASN A 137 17.85 0.73 -24.49
CA ASN A 137 19.13 0.11 -24.20
C ASN A 137 19.30 -0.08 -22.69
N TRP A 138 19.23 -1.31 -22.22
CA TRP A 138 19.45 -1.67 -20.82
C TRP A 138 20.93 -1.90 -20.57
N THR A 139 21.55 -1.02 -19.79
CA THR A 139 22.99 -1.08 -19.48
C THR A 139 23.25 -1.69 -18.11
N ILE A 140 24.52 -1.94 -17.81
CA ILE A 140 24.98 -2.39 -16.50
C ILE A 140 24.61 -1.38 -15.40
N GLU A 141 24.66 -0.09 -15.71
CA GLU A 141 24.28 0.97 -14.76
C GLU A 141 22.79 0.89 -14.38
N HIS A 142 21.91 0.66 -15.35
CA HIS A 142 20.47 0.45 -15.09
C HIS A 142 20.23 -0.80 -14.25
N GLU A 143 20.99 -1.88 -14.50
CA GLU A 143 20.90 -3.10 -13.68
C GLU A 143 21.34 -2.84 -12.23
N GLN A 144 22.45 -2.16 -12.03
CA GLN A 144 22.94 -1.80 -10.71
C GLN A 144 21.94 -0.91 -9.96
N GLN A 145 21.35 0.06 -10.66
CA GLN A 145 20.32 0.94 -10.10
C GLN A 145 19.06 0.15 -9.71
N LEU A 146 18.62 -0.77 -10.55
CA LEU A 146 17.50 -1.66 -10.24
C LEU A 146 17.78 -2.49 -8.97
N ARG A 147 18.96 -3.12 -8.89
CA ARG A 147 19.33 -3.93 -7.72
C ARG A 147 19.43 -3.10 -6.45
N THR A 148 19.97 -1.88 -6.55
CA THR A 148 19.99 -0.91 -5.44
C THR A 148 18.58 -0.54 -4.99
N LEU A 149 17.68 -0.28 -5.93
CA LEU A 149 16.28 0.03 -5.63
C LEU A 149 15.55 -1.14 -4.96
N ILE A 150 15.69 -2.36 -5.51
CA ILE A 150 15.11 -3.57 -4.91
C ILE A 150 15.68 -3.81 -3.50
N LYS A 151 16.99 -3.67 -3.34
CA LYS A 151 17.63 -3.79 -2.03
C LYS A 151 17.07 -2.76 -1.04
N ALA A 152 16.93 -1.50 -1.45
CA ALA A 152 16.35 -0.45 -0.61
C ALA A 152 14.91 -0.76 -0.18
N VAL A 153 14.09 -1.37 -1.05
CA VAL A 153 12.74 -1.85 -0.71
C VAL A 153 12.80 -2.96 0.34
N CYS A 154 13.73 -3.92 0.19
CA CYS A 154 13.84 -5.06 1.10
C CYS A 154 14.42 -4.66 2.48
N ASP A 155 15.44 -3.80 2.49
CA ASP A 155 16.12 -3.36 3.71
C ASP A 155 15.20 -2.47 4.58
N ASN A 156 14.32 -1.69 3.94
CA ASN A 156 13.37 -0.81 4.62
C ASN A 156 11.94 -1.37 4.61
N SER A 157 11.78 -2.66 4.69
CA SER A 157 10.50 -3.36 4.52
C SER A 157 9.43 -3.06 5.60
N LYS A 158 9.73 -2.17 6.56
CA LYS A 158 8.84 -1.84 7.68
C LYS A 158 8.71 -0.33 7.84
N LEU A 159 7.48 0.14 7.96
CA LEU A 159 7.14 1.52 8.35
C LEU A 159 6.38 1.48 9.68
N TYR A 160 6.67 2.45 10.54
CA TYR A 160 5.88 2.65 11.75
C TYR A 160 4.62 3.44 11.42
N LEU A 161 3.50 3.04 12.01
CA LEU A 161 2.26 3.80 11.92
C LEU A 161 2.39 5.06 12.80
N PRO A 162 1.80 6.19 12.39
CA PRO A 162 1.77 7.40 13.21
C PRO A 162 1.12 7.13 14.57
N ASP A 163 1.77 7.59 15.64
CA ASP A 163 1.22 7.54 16.99
C ASP A 163 0.44 8.85 17.27
N PRO A 164 -0.88 8.82 17.40
CA PRO A 164 -1.68 10.03 17.61
C PRO A 164 -1.38 10.75 18.93
N ASN A 165 -0.70 10.09 19.88
CA ASN A 165 -0.29 10.69 21.15
C ASN A 165 1.05 11.44 21.06
N LYS A 166 1.74 11.35 19.93
CA LYS A 166 2.99 12.08 19.67
C LYS A 166 2.70 13.41 18.96
N ARG A 167 3.63 14.34 19.11
CA ARG A 167 3.56 15.61 18.38
C ARG A 167 3.84 15.38 16.90
N PHE A 168 2.98 15.92 16.05
CA PHE A 168 3.18 15.98 14.62
C PHE A 168 3.82 17.31 14.23
N TYR A 169 4.73 17.28 13.28
CA TYR A 169 5.32 18.45 12.65
C TYR A 169 4.83 18.55 11.23
N ILE A 170 4.39 19.73 10.83
CA ILE A 170 3.97 20.02 9.46
C ILE A 170 5.01 20.92 8.83
N GLN A 171 5.62 20.44 7.76
CA GLN A 171 6.48 21.24 6.90
C GLN A 171 5.72 21.58 5.62
N THR A 172 5.58 22.86 5.33
CA THR A 172 4.92 23.34 4.11
C THR A 172 5.94 24.02 3.23
N ASP A 173 5.79 23.86 1.92
CA ASP A 173 6.54 24.54 0.89
C ASP A 173 5.59 24.96 -0.22
N SER A 174 5.84 26.10 -0.86
CA SER A 174 4.98 26.61 -1.92
C SER A 174 5.81 27.20 -3.05
N SER A 175 5.37 26.96 -4.27
CA SER A 175 5.79 27.66 -5.46
C SER A 175 4.69 28.59 -5.94
N MET A 176 4.93 29.37 -6.99
CA MET A 176 3.92 30.29 -7.55
C MET A 176 2.61 29.59 -7.97
N ASN A 177 2.66 28.29 -8.30
CA ASN A 177 1.52 27.56 -8.86
C ASN A 177 1.09 26.35 -8.03
N CYS A 178 1.86 25.95 -7.01
CA CYS A 178 1.59 24.73 -6.22
C CYS A 178 2.03 24.92 -4.77
N GLY A 179 1.23 24.36 -3.84
CA GLY A 179 1.63 24.16 -2.45
C GLY A 179 1.85 22.67 -2.16
N ALA A 180 2.83 22.35 -1.34
CA ALA A 180 3.10 21.01 -0.84
C ALA A 180 3.23 21.03 0.68
N GLY A 181 2.77 19.97 1.33
CA GLY A 181 2.93 19.78 2.77
C GLY A 181 3.37 18.37 3.09
N ARG A 182 4.17 18.21 4.13
CA ARG A 182 4.60 16.93 4.68
C ARG A 182 4.39 16.93 6.20
N VAL A 183 3.83 15.83 6.70
CA VAL A 183 3.65 15.57 8.13
C VAL A 183 4.70 14.57 8.59
N TYR A 184 5.31 14.82 9.74
CA TYR A 184 6.30 13.96 10.37
C TYR A 184 5.81 13.49 11.75
#